data_c0dc0f04a0f5a8227a0a7665c77dfeac
#
_entry.id   c0dc0f04a0f5a8227a0a7665c77dfeac
#
_cell.length_a   1.000
_cell.length_b   1.000
_cell.length_c   1.000
_cell.angle_alpha   90.00
_cell.angle_beta   90.00
_cell.angle_gamma   90.00
#
_symmetry.space_group_name_H-M   'P 1'
#
loop_
_entity.id
_entity.type
_entity.pdbx_description
1 polymer ?
#
loop_
_entity_poly.entity_id
_entity_poly.type
_entity_poly.pdbx_seq_one_letter_code
_entity_poly.pdbx_strand_id
1 'polypeptide(L)'
;MVASGATEWKLEESFEYRGDRVACDVFGEGAPVVLVHGTPFSSYVWRGIAPALAENYRVHVFDLLGYGTSEKREGQDVSLYAQGKLLARLLEHWELESPMIVGHDFGGAITLRAHLLEGRNFERIVLVDAVSVAGPASPFYRLVQDYPGVFGQIPGYMHRAMVAAYVRDATYRPMTDEETIPYLEPWLGEEGQAAFYRQIAQNDQRYTDEVEPLYGRIGRPVLILWGEEDRWLPLERGEKLHSLIPGSRLETIPECAHLAQEDASEAVLDHLIRFFSRG
;
A
#
# COMPACT_ATOMS: atom_id res chain seq x y z
N MET A 1 13.30 -11.84 24.83
CA MET A 1 13.63 -12.96 23.93
C MET A 1 12.40 -13.15 23.07
N VAL A 2 12.34 -12.50 21.93
CA VAL A 2 11.28 -12.68 20.94
C VAL A 2 11.64 -13.98 20.18
N ALA A 3 10.71 -14.92 20.16
CA ALA A 3 10.89 -16.20 19.50
C ALA A 3 11.20 -15.99 18.01
N SER A 4 12.38 -16.44 17.58
CA SER A 4 12.77 -16.52 16.17
C SER A 4 12.02 -17.69 15.51
N GLY A 5 10.80 -17.42 15.12
CA GLY A 5 10.00 -18.26 14.26
C GLY A 5 9.24 -17.31 13.34
N ALA A 6 9.97 -16.65 12.43
CA ALA A 6 9.32 -15.93 11.36
C ALA A 6 8.59 -16.97 10.51
N THR A 7 7.29 -17.09 10.74
CA THR A 7 6.41 -17.82 9.82
C THR A 7 6.61 -17.15 8.46
N GLU A 8 6.99 -17.93 7.45
CA GLU A 8 7.16 -17.45 6.09
C GLU A 8 5.87 -16.75 5.65
N TRP A 9 5.94 -15.45 5.31
CA TRP A 9 4.77 -14.72 4.83
C TRP A 9 4.43 -15.21 3.44
N LYS A 10 3.30 -15.88 3.30
CA LYS A 10 2.84 -16.45 2.04
C LYS A 10 1.33 -16.31 1.94
N LEU A 11 0.86 -15.90 0.78
CA LEU A 11 -0.56 -15.89 0.46
C LEU A 11 -0.91 -17.20 -0.24
N GLU A 12 -1.85 -17.95 0.33
CA GLU A 12 -2.21 -19.31 -0.14
C GLU A 12 -3.38 -19.27 -1.14
N GLU A 13 -4.18 -18.20 -1.12
CA GLU A 13 -5.35 -18.06 -1.96
C GLU A 13 -5.07 -17.15 -3.16
N SER A 14 -5.97 -17.14 -4.11
CA SER A 14 -5.92 -16.24 -5.25
C SER A 14 -7.30 -15.93 -5.80
N PHE A 15 -7.41 -14.73 -6.37
CA PHE A 15 -8.58 -14.24 -7.09
C PHE A 15 -8.22 -14.01 -8.56
N GLU A 16 -9.08 -14.45 -9.49
CA GLU A 16 -8.90 -14.16 -10.91
C GLU A 16 -9.55 -12.83 -11.27
N TYR A 17 -8.75 -11.90 -11.75
CA TYR A 17 -9.21 -10.59 -12.20
C TYR A 17 -8.81 -10.34 -13.66
N ARG A 18 -9.80 -10.34 -14.58
CA ARG A 18 -9.61 -10.11 -16.01
C ARG A 18 -8.57 -11.04 -16.67
N GLY A 19 -8.50 -12.27 -16.19
CA GLY A 19 -7.55 -13.27 -16.66
C GLY A 19 -6.16 -13.19 -16.03
N ASP A 20 -5.96 -12.29 -15.03
CA ASP A 20 -4.76 -12.20 -14.24
C ASP A 20 -4.98 -12.78 -12.83
N ARG A 21 -4.01 -13.51 -12.30
CA ARG A 21 -4.05 -14.05 -10.94
C ARG A 21 -3.60 -12.97 -9.92
N VAL A 22 -4.45 -12.69 -8.96
CA VAL A 22 -4.19 -11.81 -7.83
C VAL A 22 -4.03 -12.68 -6.58
N ALA A 23 -2.86 -12.66 -5.95
CA ALA A 23 -2.61 -13.38 -4.71
C ALA A 23 -3.32 -12.69 -3.54
N CYS A 24 -4.02 -13.45 -2.72
CA CYS A 24 -4.73 -12.95 -1.55
C CYS A 24 -4.79 -14.00 -0.44
N ASP A 25 -5.18 -13.59 0.76
CA ASP A 25 -5.42 -14.50 1.87
C ASP A 25 -6.32 -13.86 2.93
N VAL A 26 -6.88 -14.69 3.81
CA VAL A 26 -7.76 -14.26 4.90
C VAL A 26 -7.33 -14.94 6.20
N PHE A 27 -7.10 -14.15 7.24
CA PHE A 27 -6.65 -14.61 8.56
C PHE A 27 -7.64 -14.23 9.65
N GLY A 28 -7.84 -15.12 10.64
CA GLY A 28 -8.67 -14.85 11.81
C GLY A 28 -10.17 -14.85 11.52
N GLU A 29 -10.93 -14.46 12.53
CA GLU A 29 -12.40 -14.39 12.52
C GLU A 29 -12.88 -13.07 13.12
N GLY A 30 -14.14 -12.68 12.88
CA GLY A 30 -14.73 -11.46 13.43
C GLY A 30 -15.04 -10.40 12.39
N ALA A 31 -15.03 -9.13 12.82
CA ALA A 31 -15.31 -8.00 11.93
C ALA A 31 -14.23 -7.87 10.83
N PRO A 32 -14.62 -7.67 9.57
CA PRO A 32 -13.66 -7.67 8.47
C PRO A 32 -12.80 -6.41 8.43
N VAL A 33 -11.49 -6.61 8.25
CA VAL A 33 -10.49 -5.56 8.01
C VAL A 33 -9.75 -5.88 6.72
N VAL A 34 -9.61 -4.94 5.81
CA VAL A 34 -8.85 -5.08 4.57
C VAL A 34 -7.57 -4.26 4.64
N LEU A 35 -6.42 -4.87 4.38
CA LEU A 35 -5.12 -4.20 4.37
C LEU A 35 -4.61 -4.07 2.93
N VAL A 36 -4.38 -2.83 2.49
CA VAL A 36 -3.95 -2.49 1.13
C VAL A 36 -2.56 -1.89 1.17
N HIS A 37 -1.58 -2.58 0.59
CA HIS A 37 -0.19 -2.12 0.53
C HIS A 37 0.02 -1.06 -0.57
N GLY A 38 1.20 -0.46 -0.59
CA GLY A 38 1.62 0.52 -1.59
C GLY A 38 2.81 0.08 -2.45
N THR A 39 3.38 1.05 -3.17
CA THR A 39 4.52 0.84 -4.06
C THR A 39 5.85 1.15 -3.36
N PRO A 40 6.95 0.44 -3.63
CA PRO A 40 7.07 -0.78 -4.44
C PRO A 40 6.97 -2.05 -3.59
N PHE A 41 6.06 -2.07 -2.65
CA PHE A 41 5.93 -3.12 -1.65
C PHE A 41 4.96 -4.22 -2.09
N SER A 42 4.63 -5.11 -1.16
CA SER A 42 3.62 -6.17 -1.28
C SER A 42 2.88 -6.29 0.06
N SER A 43 1.94 -7.21 0.15
CA SER A 43 1.29 -7.56 1.42
C SER A 43 2.27 -7.93 2.54
N TYR A 44 3.51 -8.23 2.20
CA TYR A 44 4.59 -8.52 3.15
C TYR A 44 4.79 -7.41 4.20
N VAL A 45 4.49 -6.16 3.88
CA VAL A 45 4.56 -5.03 4.84
C VAL A 45 3.65 -5.26 6.06
N TRP A 46 2.57 -6.04 5.90
CA TRP A 46 1.59 -6.30 6.95
C TRP A 46 1.92 -7.49 7.85
N ARG A 47 3.02 -8.23 7.60
CA ARG A 47 3.37 -9.46 8.33
C ARG A 47 3.51 -9.30 9.84
N GLY A 48 3.90 -8.10 10.30
CA GLY A 48 4.00 -7.79 11.74
C GLY A 48 2.67 -7.32 12.35
N ILE A 49 1.71 -6.94 11.53
CA ILE A 49 0.43 -6.33 11.97
C ILE A 49 -0.75 -7.30 11.79
N ALA A 50 -0.84 -7.95 10.62
CA ALA A 50 -1.97 -8.79 10.28
C ALA A 50 -2.21 -9.96 11.26
N PRO A 51 -1.18 -10.70 11.74
CA PRO A 51 -1.38 -11.77 12.72
C PRO A 51 -1.97 -11.26 14.05
N ALA A 52 -1.51 -10.10 14.53
CA ALA A 52 -2.02 -9.52 15.77
C ALA A 52 -3.47 -8.99 15.61
N LEU A 53 -3.80 -8.40 14.47
CA LEU A 53 -5.18 -8.04 14.16
C LEU A 53 -6.07 -9.27 14.04
N ALA A 54 -5.57 -10.38 13.48
CA ALA A 54 -6.31 -11.62 13.27
C ALA A 54 -6.74 -12.32 14.58
N GLU A 55 -6.20 -11.91 15.73
CA GLU A 55 -6.69 -12.39 17.02
C GLU A 55 -8.15 -11.94 17.31
N ASN A 56 -8.59 -10.82 16.72
CA ASN A 56 -9.91 -10.23 16.99
C ASN A 56 -10.70 -9.81 15.74
N TYR A 57 -10.07 -9.87 14.57
CA TYR A 57 -10.66 -9.44 13.31
C TYR A 57 -10.45 -10.50 12.22
N ARG A 58 -11.32 -10.49 11.22
CA ARG A 58 -11.09 -11.22 9.97
C ARG A 58 -10.30 -10.32 9.01
N VAL A 59 -9.00 -10.59 8.89
CA VAL A 59 -8.05 -9.76 8.16
C VAL A 59 -7.89 -10.27 6.74
N HIS A 60 -8.23 -9.45 5.76
CA HIS A 60 -8.08 -9.70 4.34
C HIS A 60 -6.84 -8.97 3.81
N VAL A 61 -5.97 -9.69 3.15
CA VAL A 61 -4.76 -9.13 2.51
C VAL A 61 -4.66 -9.60 1.07
N PHE A 62 -4.02 -8.81 0.23
CA PHE A 62 -3.74 -9.20 -1.15
C PHE A 62 -2.51 -8.45 -1.68
N ASP A 63 -1.88 -8.99 -2.69
CA ASP A 63 -0.87 -8.28 -3.48
C ASP A 63 -1.55 -7.57 -4.63
N LEU A 64 -1.28 -6.28 -4.81
CA LEU A 64 -1.77 -5.49 -5.95
C LEU A 64 -1.39 -6.18 -7.27
N LEU A 65 -2.20 -6.02 -8.30
CA LEU A 65 -1.90 -6.56 -9.63
C LEU A 65 -0.55 -6.04 -10.13
N GLY A 66 0.33 -6.95 -10.54
CA GLY A 66 1.68 -6.62 -10.96
C GLY A 66 2.69 -6.45 -9.82
N TYR A 67 2.30 -6.73 -8.56
CA TYR A 67 3.14 -6.62 -7.35
C TYR A 67 3.26 -7.96 -6.62
N GLY A 68 4.19 -8.03 -5.68
CA GLY A 68 4.36 -9.19 -4.79
C GLY A 68 4.36 -10.51 -5.55
N THR A 69 3.47 -11.40 -5.16
CA THR A 69 3.25 -12.72 -5.79
C THR A 69 2.06 -12.74 -6.75
N SER A 70 1.35 -11.62 -6.93
CA SER A 70 0.36 -11.47 -8.00
C SER A 70 1.01 -11.51 -9.37
N GLU A 71 0.24 -11.89 -10.38
CA GLU A 71 0.72 -12.06 -11.75
C GLU A 71 1.32 -10.76 -12.30
N LYS A 72 2.45 -10.93 -13.00
CA LYS A 72 3.20 -9.87 -13.67
C LYS A 72 3.36 -10.25 -15.13
N ARG A 73 2.59 -9.66 -16.03
CA ARG A 73 2.75 -9.92 -17.46
C ARG A 73 2.88 -8.63 -18.26
N GLU A 74 3.44 -8.73 -19.42
CA GLU A 74 3.55 -7.61 -20.35
C GLU A 74 2.16 -7.05 -20.68
N GLY A 75 2.06 -5.72 -20.79
CA GLY A 75 0.83 -5.03 -21.17
C GLY A 75 -0.25 -4.93 -20.09
N GLN A 76 0.01 -5.39 -18.84
CA GLN A 76 -0.94 -5.19 -17.74
C GLN A 76 -1.19 -3.71 -17.46
N ASP A 77 -2.45 -3.34 -17.23
CA ASP A 77 -2.84 -2.07 -16.64
C ASP A 77 -2.76 -2.20 -15.11
N VAL A 78 -1.71 -1.62 -14.52
CA VAL A 78 -1.45 -1.58 -13.08
C VAL A 78 -1.60 -0.17 -12.51
N SER A 79 -2.25 0.72 -13.25
CA SER A 79 -2.55 2.09 -12.83
C SER A 79 -3.41 2.13 -11.58
N LEU A 80 -3.39 3.23 -10.85
CA LEU A 80 -4.29 3.43 -9.69
C LEU A 80 -5.77 3.32 -10.08
N TYR A 81 -6.12 3.61 -11.32
CA TYR A 81 -7.47 3.37 -11.86
C TYR A 81 -7.81 1.88 -11.89
N ALA A 82 -6.92 1.06 -12.44
CA ALA A 82 -7.13 -0.39 -12.51
C ALA A 82 -7.14 -1.03 -11.12
N GLN A 83 -6.23 -0.60 -10.24
CA GLN A 83 -6.15 -1.11 -8.86
C GLN A 83 -7.39 -0.75 -8.02
N GLY A 84 -7.95 0.45 -8.18
CA GLY A 84 -9.21 0.82 -7.51
C GLY A 84 -10.37 -0.07 -7.90
N LYS A 85 -10.46 -0.43 -9.19
CA LYS A 85 -11.45 -1.39 -9.70
C LYS A 85 -11.17 -2.81 -9.23
N LEU A 86 -9.91 -3.22 -9.16
CA LEU A 86 -9.53 -4.51 -8.58
C LEU A 86 -10.01 -4.61 -7.13
N LEU A 87 -9.72 -3.61 -6.29
CA LEU A 87 -10.17 -3.60 -4.89
C LEU A 87 -11.70 -3.72 -4.82
N ALA A 88 -12.43 -2.97 -5.65
CA ALA A 88 -13.88 -3.06 -5.70
C ALA A 88 -14.39 -4.47 -6.03
N ARG A 89 -13.72 -5.20 -6.91
CA ARG A 89 -14.06 -6.59 -7.27
C ARG A 89 -13.65 -7.60 -6.20
N LEU A 90 -12.52 -7.38 -5.52
CA LEU A 90 -12.12 -8.20 -4.37
C LEU A 90 -13.12 -8.09 -3.21
N LEU A 91 -13.59 -6.88 -2.90
CA LEU A 91 -14.63 -6.67 -1.90
C LEU A 91 -15.94 -7.41 -2.24
N GLU A 92 -16.33 -7.43 -3.52
CA GLU A 92 -17.47 -8.23 -3.98
C GLU A 92 -17.22 -9.74 -3.84
N HIS A 93 -16.04 -10.20 -4.23
CA HIS A 93 -15.64 -11.62 -4.13
C HIS A 93 -15.65 -12.11 -2.68
N TRP A 94 -15.21 -11.27 -1.75
CA TRP A 94 -15.21 -11.56 -0.32
C TRP A 94 -16.57 -11.30 0.36
N GLU A 95 -17.57 -10.84 -0.40
CA GLU A 95 -18.91 -10.49 0.11
C GLU A 95 -18.85 -9.43 1.21
N LEU A 96 -17.95 -8.44 1.11
CA LEU A 96 -17.76 -7.37 2.07
C LEU A 96 -18.50 -6.10 1.64
N GLU A 97 -19.56 -5.74 2.36
CA GLU A 97 -20.36 -4.55 2.07
C GLU A 97 -19.75 -3.26 2.67
N SER A 98 -19.26 -3.33 3.90
CA SER A 98 -18.71 -2.18 4.61
C SER A 98 -17.61 -2.61 5.61
N PRO A 99 -16.48 -3.19 5.15
CA PRO A 99 -15.37 -3.54 6.03
C PRO A 99 -14.67 -2.29 6.57
N MET A 100 -13.88 -2.45 7.61
CA MET A 100 -12.80 -1.51 7.94
C MET A 100 -11.67 -1.67 6.90
N ILE A 101 -10.96 -0.60 6.59
CA ILE A 101 -9.88 -0.64 5.60
C ILE A 101 -8.68 0.18 6.03
N VAL A 102 -7.49 -0.33 5.76
CA VAL A 102 -6.20 0.35 5.97
C VAL A 102 -5.46 0.40 4.63
N GLY A 103 -5.16 1.59 4.15
CA GLY A 103 -4.39 1.79 2.92
C GLY A 103 -3.08 2.51 3.20
N HIS A 104 -1.96 1.89 2.83
CA HIS A 104 -0.62 2.50 2.90
C HIS A 104 -0.18 2.96 1.51
N ASP A 105 0.39 4.15 1.40
CA ASP A 105 0.94 4.71 0.16
C ASP A 105 -0.08 4.65 -1.01
N PHE A 106 0.19 3.92 -2.11
CA PHE A 106 -0.78 3.68 -3.20
C PHE A 106 -2.06 2.99 -2.69
N GLY A 107 -1.96 2.16 -1.65
CA GLY A 107 -3.12 1.57 -1.00
C GLY A 107 -4.09 2.61 -0.47
N GLY A 108 -3.60 3.76 -0.01
CA GLY A 108 -4.44 4.90 0.37
C GLY A 108 -5.19 5.49 -0.82
N ALA A 109 -4.50 5.77 -1.95
CA ALA A 109 -5.13 6.24 -3.18
C ALA A 109 -6.18 5.25 -3.70
N ILE A 110 -5.84 3.95 -3.70
CA ILE A 110 -6.72 2.86 -4.13
C ILE A 110 -7.99 2.80 -3.27
N THR A 111 -7.84 2.91 -1.94
CA THR A 111 -8.95 2.96 -0.98
C THR A 111 -9.87 4.13 -1.25
N LEU A 112 -9.32 5.33 -1.39
CA LEU A 112 -10.08 6.55 -1.67
C LEU A 112 -10.82 6.47 -3.02
N ARG A 113 -10.18 5.92 -4.05
CA ARG A 113 -10.81 5.67 -5.35
C ARG A 113 -11.95 4.65 -5.26
N ALA A 114 -11.72 3.52 -4.59
CA ALA A 114 -12.75 2.51 -4.39
C ALA A 114 -13.99 3.09 -3.68
N HIS A 115 -13.78 3.94 -2.68
CA HIS A 115 -14.85 4.59 -1.95
C HIS A 115 -15.60 5.63 -2.80
N LEU A 116 -14.87 6.56 -3.41
CA LEU A 116 -15.46 7.76 -4.01
C LEU A 116 -15.87 7.58 -5.47
N LEU A 117 -15.23 6.68 -6.21
CA LEU A 117 -15.47 6.48 -7.64
C LEU A 117 -16.09 5.12 -7.98
N GLU A 118 -15.80 4.07 -7.20
CA GLU A 118 -16.35 2.72 -7.45
C GLU A 118 -17.53 2.39 -6.50
N GLY A 119 -17.95 3.35 -5.67
CA GLY A 119 -19.14 3.24 -4.80
C GLY A 119 -19.00 2.23 -3.66
N ARG A 120 -17.77 1.88 -3.24
CA ARG A 120 -17.55 0.97 -2.12
C ARG A 120 -17.68 1.69 -0.79
N ASN A 121 -18.38 1.07 0.15
CA ASN A 121 -18.52 1.60 1.49
C ASN A 121 -17.51 0.96 2.45
N PHE A 122 -17.07 1.76 3.42
CA PHE A 122 -16.23 1.31 4.51
C PHE A 122 -16.83 1.76 5.84
N GLU A 123 -16.71 0.95 6.86
CA GLU A 123 -17.13 1.35 8.22
C GLU A 123 -16.17 2.41 8.75
N ARG A 124 -14.85 2.18 8.58
CA ARG A 124 -13.77 3.07 8.98
C ARG A 124 -12.65 3.00 7.95
N ILE A 125 -11.98 4.11 7.73
CA ILE A 125 -10.86 4.23 6.80
C ILE A 125 -9.62 4.67 7.57
N VAL A 126 -8.52 3.96 7.39
CA VAL A 126 -7.19 4.37 7.88
C VAL A 126 -6.28 4.58 6.68
N LEU A 127 -5.60 5.72 6.65
CA LEU A 127 -4.68 6.12 5.60
C LEU A 127 -3.30 6.30 6.24
N VAL A 128 -2.35 5.45 5.87
CA VAL A 128 -0.98 5.44 6.41
C VAL A 128 -0.04 5.96 5.34
N ASP A 129 0.65 7.08 5.57
CA ASP A 129 1.59 7.69 4.63
C ASP A 129 1.06 7.65 3.17
N ALA A 130 -0.19 8.09 2.99
CA ALA A 130 -1.00 7.77 1.82
C ALA A 130 -0.76 8.72 0.64
N VAL A 131 -0.53 8.18 -0.55
CA VAL A 131 -0.67 8.92 -1.80
C VAL A 131 -2.11 9.38 -1.93
N SER A 132 -2.35 10.69 -1.84
CA SER A 132 -3.71 11.22 -1.71
C SER A 132 -3.89 12.63 -2.25
N VAL A 133 -2.88 13.46 -2.19
CA VAL A 133 -2.95 14.86 -2.62
C VAL A 133 -1.89 15.17 -3.67
N ALA A 134 -2.20 16.14 -4.53
CA ALA A 134 -1.29 16.60 -5.56
C ALA A 134 0.05 17.07 -4.95
N GLY A 135 1.14 16.68 -5.59
CA GLY A 135 2.48 17.09 -5.24
C GLY A 135 3.52 16.51 -6.21
N PRO A 136 4.73 17.05 -6.25
CA PRO A 136 5.73 16.58 -7.19
C PRO A 136 6.11 15.13 -6.89
N ALA A 137 6.15 14.29 -7.91
CA ALA A 137 6.78 12.98 -7.83
C ALA A 137 8.28 13.12 -7.53
N SER A 138 8.89 12.11 -6.91
CA SER A 138 10.33 12.09 -6.65
C SER A 138 11.13 12.24 -7.97
N PRO A 139 12.37 12.76 -7.92
CA PRO A 139 13.21 12.85 -9.12
C PRO A 139 13.39 11.50 -9.81
N PHE A 140 13.53 10.42 -9.05
CA PHE A 140 13.66 9.06 -9.60
C PHE A 140 12.39 8.64 -10.35
N TYR A 141 11.21 8.85 -9.76
CA TYR A 141 9.93 8.55 -10.41
C TYR A 141 9.77 9.27 -11.74
N ARG A 142 10.03 10.58 -11.76
CA ARG A 142 9.95 11.39 -13.00
C ARG A 142 10.90 10.89 -14.06
N LEU A 143 12.14 10.56 -13.66
CA LEU A 143 13.14 10.07 -14.60
C LEU A 143 12.71 8.73 -15.23
N VAL A 144 12.15 7.82 -14.45
CA VAL A 144 11.62 6.54 -14.97
C VAL A 144 10.41 6.79 -15.89
N GLN A 145 9.51 7.69 -15.52
CA GLN A 145 8.35 8.04 -16.35
C GLN A 145 8.76 8.64 -17.69
N ASP A 146 9.79 9.51 -17.69
CA ASP A 146 10.27 10.15 -18.90
C ASP A 146 11.04 9.18 -19.81
N TYR A 147 11.73 8.16 -19.23
CA TYR A 147 12.63 7.26 -19.95
C TYR A 147 12.43 5.77 -19.62
N PRO A 148 11.19 5.22 -19.65
CA PRO A 148 10.94 3.85 -19.18
C PRO A 148 11.70 2.79 -19.98
N GLY A 149 11.88 3.00 -21.28
CA GLY A 149 12.64 2.10 -22.16
C GLY A 149 14.13 2.04 -21.86
N VAL A 150 14.72 3.08 -21.27
CA VAL A 150 16.12 3.08 -20.82
C VAL A 150 16.26 2.25 -19.55
N PHE A 151 15.37 2.46 -18.58
CA PHE A 151 15.41 1.74 -17.32
C PHE A 151 15.16 0.23 -17.48
N GLY A 152 14.32 -0.18 -18.41
CA GLY A 152 14.10 -1.60 -18.74
C GLY A 152 15.35 -2.33 -19.28
N GLN A 153 16.36 -1.59 -19.77
CA GLN A 153 17.60 -2.15 -20.31
C GLN A 153 18.75 -2.19 -19.28
N ILE A 154 18.54 -1.72 -18.05
CA ILE A 154 19.56 -1.74 -17.01
C ILE A 154 19.91 -3.21 -16.67
N PRO A 155 21.20 -3.59 -16.58
CA PRO A 155 21.58 -4.92 -16.15
C PRO A 155 21.01 -5.29 -14.80
N GLY A 156 20.54 -6.54 -14.64
CA GLY A 156 19.80 -6.99 -13.45
C GLY A 156 20.54 -6.75 -12.12
N TYR A 157 21.89 -6.85 -12.09
CA TYR A 157 22.65 -6.56 -10.87
C TYR A 157 22.61 -5.06 -10.47
N MET A 158 22.56 -4.16 -11.47
CA MET A 158 22.40 -2.72 -11.22
C MET A 158 20.96 -2.39 -10.81
N HIS A 159 19.98 -2.99 -11.49
CA HIS A 159 18.57 -2.88 -11.10
C HIS A 159 18.38 -3.31 -9.64
N ARG A 160 18.89 -4.49 -9.24
CA ARG A 160 18.84 -4.95 -7.84
C ARG A 160 19.39 -3.91 -6.86
N ALA A 161 20.56 -3.32 -7.17
CA ALA A 161 21.17 -2.31 -6.31
C ALA A 161 20.32 -1.04 -6.20
N MET A 162 19.72 -0.60 -7.32
CA MET A 162 18.83 0.56 -7.35
C MET A 162 17.56 0.33 -6.52
N VAL A 163 16.89 -0.82 -6.69
CA VAL A 163 15.69 -1.17 -5.91
C VAL A 163 16.04 -1.28 -4.43
N ALA A 164 17.19 -1.87 -4.08
CA ALA A 164 17.65 -1.95 -2.69
C ALA A 164 17.84 -0.57 -2.06
N ALA A 165 18.49 0.34 -2.79
CA ALA A 165 18.67 1.72 -2.32
C ALA A 165 17.33 2.43 -2.16
N TYR A 166 16.40 2.23 -3.10
CA TYR A 166 15.08 2.83 -3.07
C TYR A 166 14.25 2.33 -1.89
N VAL A 167 14.20 1.01 -1.63
CA VAL A 167 13.48 0.43 -0.50
C VAL A 167 14.04 0.92 0.85
N ARG A 168 15.37 0.96 0.99
CA ARG A 168 16.02 1.43 2.22
C ARG A 168 15.78 2.91 2.52
N ASP A 169 15.53 3.72 1.51
CA ASP A 169 15.20 5.14 1.71
C ASP A 169 13.80 5.34 2.29
N ALA A 170 12.95 4.30 2.26
CA ALA A 170 11.60 4.34 2.81
C ALA A 170 11.54 4.20 4.34
N THR A 171 12.65 3.84 5.01
CA THR A 171 12.67 3.65 6.46
C THR A 171 13.50 4.73 7.17
N TYR A 172 13.12 5.03 8.41
CA TYR A 172 13.88 5.89 9.30
C TYR A 172 15.14 5.17 9.81
N ARG A 173 14.95 3.96 10.33
CA ARG A 173 16.07 3.10 10.71
C ARG A 173 16.71 2.45 9.49
N PRO A 174 18.04 2.30 9.43
CA PRO A 174 18.68 1.56 8.35
C PRO A 174 18.24 0.10 8.33
N MET A 175 17.78 -0.38 7.18
CA MET A 175 17.53 -1.81 6.97
C MET A 175 18.83 -2.56 6.68
N THR A 176 18.97 -3.75 7.26
CA THR A 176 20.04 -4.70 6.91
C THR A 176 19.82 -5.29 5.51
N ASP A 177 20.83 -5.97 4.98
CA ASP A 177 20.70 -6.69 3.70
C ASP A 177 19.63 -7.78 3.78
N GLU A 178 19.56 -8.51 4.88
CA GLU A 178 18.59 -9.59 5.10
C GLU A 178 17.15 -9.06 5.16
N GLU A 179 16.92 -7.95 5.89
CA GLU A 179 15.60 -7.31 5.96
C GLU A 179 15.13 -6.76 4.61
N THR A 180 16.07 -6.38 3.75
CA THR A 180 15.76 -5.81 2.43
C THR A 180 15.37 -6.87 1.40
N ILE A 181 15.90 -8.11 1.50
CA ILE A 181 15.71 -9.18 0.50
C ILE A 181 14.22 -9.42 0.15
N PRO A 182 13.29 -9.61 1.09
CA PRO A 182 11.89 -9.91 0.76
C PRO A 182 11.20 -8.81 -0.04
N TYR A 183 11.66 -7.57 0.08
CA TYR A 183 11.16 -6.43 -0.70
C TYR A 183 11.72 -6.38 -2.11
N LEU A 184 12.89 -6.99 -2.34
CA LEU A 184 13.55 -7.01 -3.64
C LEU A 184 13.06 -8.16 -4.51
N GLU A 185 12.87 -9.34 -3.92
CA GLU A 185 12.59 -10.58 -4.65
C GLU A 185 11.48 -10.45 -5.69
N PRO A 186 10.33 -9.80 -5.41
CA PRO A 186 9.27 -9.67 -6.39
C PRO A 186 9.66 -8.86 -7.65
N TRP A 187 10.72 -8.08 -7.56
CA TRP A 187 11.18 -7.19 -8.62
C TRP A 187 12.41 -7.68 -9.38
N LEU A 188 12.94 -8.86 -9.01
CA LEU A 188 14.12 -9.43 -9.67
C LEU A 188 13.75 -10.28 -10.89
N GLY A 189 14.75 -10.57 -11.72
CA GLY A 189 14.55 -11.25 -12.99
C GLY A 189 13.93 -10.35 -14.06
N GLU A 190 13.77 -10.88 -15.26
CA GLU A 190 13.27 -10.12 -16.42
C GLU A 190 11.82 -9.63 -16.19
N GLU A 191 10.96 -10.50 -15.70
CA GLU A 191 9.55 -10.20 -15.43
C GLU A 191 9.39 -9.18 -14.29
N GLY A 192 10.09 -9.39 -13.16
CA GLY A 192 10.05 -8.48 -12.02
C GLY A 192 10.60 -7.10 -12.34
N GLN A 193 11.72 -7.03 -13.05
CA GLN A 193 12.30 -5.76 -13.49
C GLN A 193 11.35 -5.00 -14.43
N ALA A 194 10.76 -5.68 -15.40
CA ALA A 194 9.80 -5.08 -16.31
C ALA A 194 8.57 -4.56 -15.58
N ALA A 195 8.06 -5.33 -14.60
CA ALA A 195 6.93 -4.93 -13.77
C ALA A 195 7.25 -3.72 -12.87
N PHE A 196 8.46 -3.65 -12.29
CA PHE A 196 8.90 -2.52 -11.47
C PHE A 196 8.84 -1.19 -12.23
N TYR A 197 9.40 -1.14 -13.43
CA TYR A 197 9.39 0.09 -14.22
C TYR A 197 8.02 0.39 -14.85
N ARG A 198 7.23 -0.64 -15.15
CA ARG A 198 5.85 -0.48 -15.67
C ARG A 198 4.94 0.20 -14.66
N GLN A 199 4.97 -0.19 -13.39
CA GLN A 199 4.11 0.41 -12.37
C GLN A 199 4.46 1.89 -12.14
N ILE A 200 5.75 2.26 -12.19
CA ILE A 200 6.17 3.65 -12.12
C ILE A 200 5.70 4.42 -13.35
N ALA A 201 5.89 3.87 -14.55
CA ALA A 201 5.51 4.52 -15.81
C ALA A 201 4.00 4.75 -15.93
N GLN A 202 3.17 3.92 -15.31
CA GLN A 202 1.72 4.03 -15.33
C GLN A 202 1.15 4.88 -14.18
N ASN A 203 1.99 5.35 -13.24
CA ASN A 203 1.56 6.25 -12.20
C ASN A 203 1.36 7.66 -12.78
N ASP A 204 0.14 8.16 -12.76
CA ASP A 204 -0.26 9.45 -13.31
C ASP A 204 -0.96 10.28 -12.23
N GLN A 205 -0.54 11.53 -12.06
CA GLN A 205 -1.10 12.46 -11.09
C GLN A 205 -2.62 12.64 -11.24
N ARG A 206 -3.16 12.52 -12.47
CA ARG A 206 -4.61 12.61 -12.72
C ARG A 206 -5.43 11.68 -11.83
N TYR A 207 -4.89 10.53 -11.43
CA TYR A 207 -5.60 9.56 -10.60
C TYR A 207 -5.81 10.01 -9.15
N THR A 208 -5.02 10.97 -8.68
CA THR A 208 -5.25 11.67 -7.41
C THR A 208 -6.06 12.95 -7.63
N ASP A 209 -5.80 13.70 -8.70
CA ASP A 209 -6.48 14.96 -9.02
C ASP A 209 -7.99 14.78 -9.20
N GLU A 210 -8.44 13.66 -9.76
CA GLU A 210 -9.86 13.39 -9.95
C GLU A 210 -10.59 13.00 -8.65
N VAL A 211 -9.87 12.59 -7.61
CA VAL A 211 -10.42 12.16 -6.32
C VAL A 211 -10.36 13.27 -5.27
N GLU A 212 -9.29 14.08 -5.24
CA GLU A 212 -9.05 15.12 -4.25
C GLU A 212 -10.27 16.07 -4.06
N PRO A 213 -10.97 16.55 -5.10
CA PRO A 213 -12.16 17.38 -4.95
C PRO A 213 -13.35 16.71 -4.27
N LEU A 214 -13.31 15.39 -4.13
CA LEU A 214 -14.40 14.58 -3.57
C LEU A 214 -14.22 14.27 -2.09
N TYR A 215 -13.09 14.59 -1.48
CA TYR A 215 -12.76 14.19 -0.09
C TYR A 215 -13.78 14.71 0.94
N GLY A 216 -14.39 15.87 0.71
CA GLY A 216 -15.49 16.35 1.53
C GLY A 216 -16.74 15.46 1.55
N ARG A 217 -16.83 14.45 0.67
CA ARG A 217 -17.97 13.52 0.55
C ARG A 217 -17.72 12.15 1.20
N ILE A 218 -16.55 11.92 1.80
CA ILE A 218 -16.20 10.60 2.38
C ILE A 218 -17.24 10.14 3.42
N GLY A 219 -17.70 11.03 4.30
CA GLY A 219 -18.82 10.74 5.20
C GLY A 219 -18.62 9.53 6.14
N ARG A 220 -17.38 9.13 6.37
CA ARG A 220 -16.97 8.01 7.21
C ARG A 220 -15.91 8.46 8.20
N PRO A 221 -15.76 7.78 9.36
CA PRO A 221 -14.62 8.02 10.24
C PRO A 221 -13.30 7.73 9.50
N VAL A 222 -12.39 8.70 9.49
CA VAL A 222 -11.06 8.58 8.88
C VAL A 222 -9.98 8.86 9.91
N LEU A 223 -9.01 7.95 9.99
CA LEU A 223 -7.74 8.14 10.68
C LEU A 223 -6.63 8.26 9.64
N ILE A 224 -5.83 9.30 9.77
CA ILE A 224 -4.63 9.55 8.98
C ILE A 224 -3.46 9.32 9.92
N LEU A 225 -2.59 8.35 9.62
CA LEU A 225 -1.34 8.09 10.31
C LEU A 225 -0.19 8.54 9.42
N TRP A 226 0.80 9.22 10.00
CA TRP A 226 1.91 9.73 9.20
C TRP A 226 3.23 9.67 9.95
N GLY A 227 4.26 9.14 9.29
CA GLY A 227 5.62 9.19 9.79
C GLY A 227 6.17 10.61 9.74
N GLU A 228 6.70 11.12 10.86
CA GLU A 228 7.25 12.50 10.93
C GLU A 228 8.47 12.67 10.02
N GLU A 229 9.16 11.57 9.71
CA GLU A 229 10.39 11.54 8.93
C GLU A 229 10.17 11.01 7.48
N ASP A 230 8.90 10.97 7.02
CA ASP A 230 8.60 10.54 5.65
C ASP A 230 9.17 11.53 4.63
N ARG A 231 10.22 11.07 3.92
CA ARG A 231 10.90 11.85 2.89
C ARG A 231 10.28 11.67 1.51
N TRP A 232 9.46 10.62 1.33
CA TRP A 232 8.77 10.36 0.06
C TRP A 232 7.50 11.20 -0.05
N LEU A 233 6.73 11.20 1.03
CA LEU A 233 5.50 11.97 1.18
C LEU A 233 5.60 12.82 2.45
N PRO A 234 6.16 14.02 2.40
CA PRO A 234 6.35 14.87 3.57
C PRO A 234 5.04 15.10 4.36
N LEU A 235 5.15 15.24 5.69
CA LEU A 235 4.02 15.37 6.62
C LEU A 235 2.99 16.43 6.20
N GLU A 236 3.42 17.48 5.52
CA GLU A 236 2.53 18.52 4.99
C GLU A 236 1.45 17.97 4.04
N ARG A 237 1.71 16.81 3.41
CA ARG A 237 0.68 16.11 2.61
C ARG A 237 -0.40 15.49 3.49
N GLY A 238 -0.01 14.90 4.62
CA GLY A 238 -0.94 14.39 5.64
C GLY A 238 -1.78 15.50 6.24
N GLU A 239 -1.17 16.65 6.56
CA GLU A 239 -1.87 17.84 7.05
C GLU A 239 -2.86 18.40 6.00
N LYS A 240 -2.43 18.46 4.74
CA LYS A 240 -3.33 18.85 3.64
C LYS A 240 -4.49 17.87 3.51
N LEU A 241 -4.24 16.58 3.50
CA LEU A 241 -5.28 15.55 3.44
C LEU A 241 -6.28 15.70 4.59
N HIS A 242 -5.78 15.88 5.82
CA HIS A 242 -6.60 16.12 7.00
C HIS A 242 -7.50 17.36 6.83
N SER A 243 -6.97 18.44 6.28
CA SER A 243 -7.75 19.67 6.04
C SER A 243 -8.88 19.48 5.01
N LEU A 244 -8.74 18.50 4.10
CA LEU A 244 -9.71 18.22 3.03
C LEU A 244 -10.79 17.21 3.43
N ILE A 245 -10.57 16.42 4.49
CA ILE A 245 -11.52 15.38 4.96
C ILE A 245 -12.17 15.83 6.28
N PRO A 246 -13.42 16.34 6.25
CA PRO A 246 -14.10 16.80 7.45
C PRO A 246 -14.22 15.70 8.51
N GLY A 247 -13.83 15.99 9.75
CA GLY A 247 -13.93 15.08 10.87
C GLY A 247 -12.88 13.97 10.89
N SER A 248 -11.91 13.95 9.98
CA SER A 248 -10.75 13.06 10.07
C SER A 248 -9.90 13.38 11.32
N ARG A 249 -9.04 12.45 11.68
CA ARG A 249 -8.01 12.63 12.70
C ARG A 249 -6.66 12.44 12.05
N LEU A 250 -5.71 13.29 12.38
CA LEU A 250 -4.30 13.14 12.01
C LEU A 250 -3.51 12.80 13.28
N GLU A 251 -2.79 11.70 13.23
CA GLU A 251 -1.87 11.25 14.27
C GLU A 251 -0.50 11.06 13.61
N THR A 252 0.55 11.57 14.24
CA THR A 252 1.92 11.43 13.72
C THR A 252 2.71 10.41 14.53
N ILE A 253 3.69 9.79 13.90
CA ILE A 253 4.55 8.79 14.52
C ILE A 253 5.99 9.30 14.44
N PRO A 254 6.63 9.61 15.59
CA PRO A 254 8.01 10.08 15.63
C PRO A 254 8.98 8.95 15.26
N GLU A 255 10.18 9.31 14.80
CA GLU A 255 11.24 8.37 14.39
C GLU A 255 10.73 7.31 13.37
N CYS A 256 9.83 7.72 12.50
CA CYS A 256 9.14 6.89 11.54
C CYS A 256 9.15 7.59 10.17
N ALA A 257 9.58 6.87 9.14
CA ALA A 257 9.55 7.35 7.77
C ALA A 257 8.35 6.75 7.01
N HIS A 258 8.45 6.65 5.69
CA HIS A 258 7.37 6.23 4.80
C HIS A 258 6.86 4.80 5.08
N LEU A 259 7.75 3.87 5.44
CA LEU A 259 7.38 2.48 5.70
C LEU A 259 7.10 2.28 7.20
N ALA A 260 6.03 2.89 7.69
CA ALA A 260 5.65 2.88 9.11
C ALA A 260 5.48 1.46 9.69
N GLN A 261 5.12 0.48 8.87
CA GLN A 261 5.00 -0.92 9.27
C GLN A 261 6.34 -1.55 9.66
N GLU A 262 7.47 -1.01 9.18
CA GLU A 262 8.82 -1.44 9.56
C GLU A 262 9.40 -0.62 10.71
N ASP A 263 9.23 0.69 10.66
CA ASP A 263 9.82 1.58 11.66
C ASP A 263 9.06 1.52 12.99
N ALA A 264 7.72 1.38 12.94
CA ALA A 264 6.84 1.57 14.09
C ALA A 264 5.63 0.61 14.10
N SER A 265 5.84 -0.67 13.79
CA SER A 265 4.77 -1.68 13.66
C SER A 265 3.82 -1.72 14.86
N GLU A 266 4.37 -1.69 16.10
CA GLU A 266 3.57 -1.70 17.33
C GLU A 266 2.72 -0.42 17.48
N ALA A 267 3.27 0.74 17.15
CA ALA A 267 2.53 2.00 17.21
C ALA A 267 1.40 2.03 16.18
N VAL A 268 1.67 1.58 14.94
CA VAL A 268 0.63 1.45 13.90
C VAL A 268 -0.48 0.53 14.40
N LEU A 269 -0.15 -0.66 14.91
CA LEU A 269 -1.12 -1.62 15.44
C LEU A 269 -1.97 -1.01 16.56
N ASP A 270 -1.36 -0.32 17.52
CA ASP A 270 -2.04 0.35 18.62
C ASP A 270 -3.06 1.40 18.12
N HIS A 271 -2.67 2.22 17.13
CA HIS A 271 -3.56 3.19 16.51
C HIS A 271 -4.74 2.50 15.81
N LEU A 272 -4.50 1.42 15.08
CA LEU A 272 -5.56 0.63 14.41
C LEU A 272 -6.55 0.07 15.43
N ILE A 273 -6.09 -0.63 16.46
CA ILE A 273 -6.95 -1.24 17.48
C ILE A 273 -7.79 -0.17 18.19
N ARG A 274 -7.18 0.94 18.62
CA ARG A 274 -7.89 2.04 19.27
C ARG A 274 -8.93 2.69 18.36
N PHE A 275 -8.64 2.79 17.06
CA PHE A 275 -9.56 3.39 16.10
C PHE A 275 -10.71 2.46 15.76
N PHE A 276 -10.47 1.17 15.63
CA PHE A 276 -11.49 0.16 15.33
C PHE A 276 -12.41 -0.13 16.50
N SER A 277 -11.93 -0.05 17.74
CA SER A 277 -12.71 -0.33 18.96
C SER A 277 -13.63 0.81 19.41
N ARG A 278 -13.52 2.00 18.82
CA ARG A 278 -14.40 3.13 19.16
C ARG A 278 -15.74 2.96 18.45
N GLY A 279 -16.76 2.53 19.18
CA GLY A 279 -18.15 2.43 18.75
C GLY A 279 -18.79 3.79 18.48
#